data_6f2aebd8048a831d2409fb56b9308ba0
#
_entry.id   6f2aebd8048a831d2409fb56b9308ba0
#
_cell.length_a   1.000
_cell.length_b   1.000
_cell.length_c   1.000
_cell.angle_alpha   90.00
_cell.angle_beta   90.00
_cell.angle_gamma   90.00
#
_symmetry.space_group_name_H-M   'P 1'
#
loop_
_entity.id
_entity.type
_entity.pdbx_description
1 polymer ?
#
loop_
_entity_poly.entity_id
_entity_poly.type
_entity_poly.pdbx_seq_one_letter_code
_entity_poly.pdbx_strand_id
1 'polypeptide(L)'
;MARVVHIVGNGDSASLYLKEKRIGMKLACNIPPFEMPDKYATMMVDFKMMDQLTLRWQKPGTLEGLEVPGQWILGFRPKKWMQDRPNFYMAKASQIREFYTDLPRYTWDSKKGENMGNGYTNLSCGHFAAHYAMNKLKADEIHLYGFDSVFDFNMTSYTDLVLQSDRGLMNTQRLSGNWRPVWENMFKEFPDQKFIFHYWHNAIKVKIQDNVEVVVYNRKEKRDSPPPVDFATLGQES
;
A
#
# COMPACT_ATOMS: atom_id res chain seq x y z
N MET A 1 16.06 -11.50 18.24
CA MET A 1 16.05 -10.31 17.37
C MET A 1 14.60 -10.00 17.03
N ALA A 2 14.21 -8.73 17.10
CA ALA A 2 12.89 -8.28 16.67
C ALA A 2 12.70 -8.56 15.17
N ARG A 3 11.50 -9.02 14.79
CA ARG A 3 11.11 -9.21 13.39
C ARG A 3 10.60 -7.89 12.83
N VAL A 4 11.43 -7.26 12.04
CA VAL A 4 11.15 -5.95 11.46
C VAL A 4 10.61 -6.10 10.04
N VAL A 5 9.51 -5.40 9.74
CA VAL A 5 8.92 -5.34 8.41
C VAL A 5 8.80 -3.88 7.96
N HIS A 6 9.28 -3.58 6.77
CA HIS A 6 9.15 -2.27 6.12
C HIS A 6 8.02 -2.34 5.08
N ILE A 7 7.08 -1.42 5.17
CA ILE A 7 5.93 -1.34 4.26
C ILE A 7 5.99 -0.01 3.51
N VAL A 8 6.08 -0.08 2.20
CA VAL A 8 6.15 1.10 1.33
C VAL A 8 4.79 1.30 0.66
N GLY A 9 4.13 2.38 1.02
CA GLY A 9 2.90 2.87 0.41
C GLY A 9 3.18 3.76 -0.81
N ASN A 10 2.19 4.55 -1.21
CA ASN A 10 2.20 5.31 -2.46
C ASN A 10 2.13 6.82 -2.27
N GLY A 11 2.16 7.31 -1.03
CA GLY A 11 2.23 8.74 -0.74
C GLY A 11 3.63 9.32 -0.96
N ASP A 12 3.72 10.64 -0.97
CA ASP A 12 4.98 11.38 -1.16
C ASP A 12 6.07 10.97 -0.16
N SER A 13 5.69 10.67 1.08
CA SER A 13 6.65 10.26 2.13
C SER A 13 7.25 8.87 1.90
N ALA A 14 6.82 8.13 0.88
CA ALA A 14 7.45 6.87 0.49
C ALA A 14 8.96 7.02 0.21
N SER A 15 9.38 8.17 -0.33
CA SER A 15 10.79 8.49 -0.61
C SER A 15 11.69 8.46 0.64
N LEU A 16 11.13 8.59 1.83
CA LEU A 16 11.86 8.48 3.10
C LEU A 16 12.43 7.06 3.32
N TYR A 17 11.85 6.05 2.67
CA TYR A 17 12.40 4.69 2.69
C TYR A 17 13.84 4.63 2.16
N LEU A 18 14.17 5.46 1.16
CA LEU A 18 15.48 5.46 0.49
C LEU A 18 16.59 6.17 1.29
N LYS A 19 16.24 6.87 2.37
CA LYS A 19 17.21 7.66 3.16
C LYS A 19 18.25 6.78 3.88
N GLU A 20 17.91 5.53 4.16
CA GLU A 20 18.77 4.62 4.92
C GLU A 20 18.66 3.19 4.40
N LYS A 21 19.68 2.39 4.63
CA LYS A 21 19.61 0.94 4.37
C LYS A 21 18.64 0.29 5.34
N ARG A 22 17.60 -0.35 4.83
CA ARG A 22 16.56 -1.00 5.64
C ARG A 22 16.87 -2.48 5.82
N ILE A 23 17.04 -2.90 7.08
CA ILE A 23 17.26 -4.29 7.44
C ILE A 23 15.93 -4.87 7.92
N GLY A 24 15.49 -5.97 7.30
CA GLY A 24 14.22 -6.60 7.59
C GLY A 24 13.48 -7.00 6.33
N MET A 25 12.27 -7.51 6.49
CA MET A 25 11.41 -7.90 5.38
C MET A 25 10.74 -6.66 4.77
N LYS A 26 10.49 -6.66 3.47
CA LYS A 26 9.99 -5.51 2.73
C LYS A 26 8.74 -5.86 1.96
N LEU A 27 7.69 -5.07 2.13
CA LEU A 27 6.42 -5.17 1.42
C LEU A 27 6.17 -3.88 0.64
N ALA A 28 5.71 -3.99 -0.60
CA ALA A 28 5.26 -2.87 -1.40
C ALA A 28 3.74 -2.86 -1.54
N CYS A 29 3.12 -1.70 -1.49
CA CYS A 29 1.69 -1.55 -1.73
C CYS A 29 1.45 -1.14 -3.19
N ASN A 30 0.75 -1.95 -3.97
CA ASN A 30 0.45 -1.68 -5.37
C ASN A 30 1.73 -1.39 -6.17
N ILE A 31 1.88 -0.15 -6.66
CA ILE A 31 3.05 0.31 -7.41
C ILE A 31 3.83 1.28 -6.54
N PRO A 32 4.97 0.90 -5.98
CA PRO A 32 5.81 1.84 -5.25
C PRO A 32 6.42 2.89 -6.21
N PRO A 33 6.73 4.11 -5.72
CA PRO A 33 7.27 5.17 -6.57
C PRO A 33 8.75 4.99 -6.95
N PHE A 34 9.33 3.84 -6.64
CA PHE A 34 10.70 3.45 -6.97
C PHE A 34 10.84 1.93 -6.98
N GLU A 35 11.89 1.42 -7.59
CA GLU A 35 12.16 -0.01 -7.62
C GLU A 35 12.54 -0.57 -6.24
N MET A 36 12.00 -1.74 -5.94
CA MET A 36 12.30 -2.51 -4.73
C MET A 36 12.64 -3.96 -5.12
N PRO A 37 13.85 -4.20 -5.60
CA PRO A 37 14.23 -5.53 -6.12
C PRO A 37 14.24 -6.61 -5.03
N ASP A 38 14.51 -6.23 -3.79
CA ASP A 38 14.59 -7.12 -2.63
C ASP A 38 13.29 -7.21 -1.81
N LYS A 39 12.17 -6.76 -2.38
CA LYS A 39 10.87 -6.91 -1.71
C LYS A 39 10.45 -8.38 -1.62
N TYR A 40 9.89 -8.72 -0.48
CA TYR A 40 9.30 -10.04 -0.23
C TYR A 40 8.06 -10.28 -1.11
N ALA A 41 7.20 -9.26 -1.20
CA ALA A 41 6.01 -9.30 -2.04
C ALA A 41 5.43 -7.91 -2.30
N THR A 42 4.64 -7.81 -3.36
CA THR A 42 3.74 -6.69 -3.62
C THR A 42 2.33 -7.05 -3.14
N MET A 43 1.76 -6.16 -2.34
CA MET A 43 0.43 -6.29 -1.76
C MET A 43 -0.59 -5.60 -2.66
N MET A 44 -1.70 -6.26 -3.01
CA MET A 44 -2.74 -5.67 -3.86
C MET A 44 -4.13 -6.06 -3.39
N VAL A 45 -5.03 -5.08 -3.29
CA VAL A 45 -6.42 -5.28 -2.83
C VAL A 45 -7.47 -4.76 -3.80
N ASP A 46 -7.09 -4.02 -4.83
CA ASP A 46 -8.00 -3.30 -5.71
C ASP A 46 -8.18 -3.96 -7.08
N PHE A 47 -9.40 -3.91 -7.61
CA PHE A 47 -9.70 -4.34 -8.97
C PHE A 47 -8.93 -3.56 -10.04
N LYS A 48 -8.74 -2.25 -9.83
CA LYS A 48 -8.01 -1.39 -10.78
C LYS A 48 -6.61 -1.92 -11.09
N MET A 49 -5.92 -2.45 -10.07
CA MET A 49 -4.63 -3.09 -10.29
C MET A 49 -4.74 -4.31 -11.19
N MET A 50 -5.76 -5.15 -10.96
CA MET A 50 -5.97 -6.35 -11.77
C MET A 50 -6.34 -6.03 -13.20
N ASP A 51 -7.18 -5.01 -13.42
CA ASP A 51 -7.56 -4.58 -14.76
C ASP A 51 -6.35 -4.08 -15.55
N GLN A 52 -5.48 -3.28 -14.94
CA GLN A 52 -4.26 -2.78 -15.60
C GLN A 52 -3.25 -3.90 -15.93
N LEU A 53 -3.05 -4.83 -15.01
CA LEU A 53 -2.22 -6.02 -15.26
C LEU A 53 -2.77 -6.88 -16.40
N THR A 54 -4.09 -6.92 -16.56
CA THR A 54 -4.76 -7.67 -17.64
C THR A 54 -4.58 -6.99 -18.99
N LEU A 55 -4.67 -5.66 -19.05
CA LEU A 55 -4.45 -4.90 -20.28
C LEU A 55 -3.06 -5.20 -20.86
N ARG A 56 -2.03 -5.21 -20.02
CA ARG A 56 -0.67 -5.56 -20.44
C ARG A 56 -0.56 -6.98 -20.97
N TRP A 57 -1.24 -7.92 -20.32
CA TRP A 57 -1.24 -9.33 -20.73
C TRP A 57 -1.97 -9.56 -22.07
N GLN A 58 -3.11 -8.86 -22.29
CA GLN A 58 -3.90 -8.98 -23.52
C GLN A 58 -3.28 -8.29 -24.73
N LYS A 59 -2.50 -7.23 -24.48
CA LYS A 59 -1.88 -6.40 -25.53
C LYS A 59 -0.37 -6.27 -25.29
N PRO A 60 0.42 -7.34 -25.45
CA PRO A 60 1.86 -7.28 -25.28
C PRO A 60 2.48 -6.29 -26.29
N GLY A 61 3.48 -5.55 -25.82
CA GLY A 61 4.17 -4.58 -26.67
C GLY A 61 3.51 -3.20 -26.78
N THR A 62 2.35 -2.99 -26.14
CA THR A 62 1.75 -1.64 -26.03
C THR A 62 2.19 -0.98 -24.72
N LEU A 63 2.18 0.36 -24.70
CA LEU A 63 2.38 1.11 -23.43
C LEU A 63 1.17 0.99 -22.49
N GLU A 64 0.08 0.39 -22.97
CA GLU A 64 -1.10 0.09 -22.19
C GLU A 64 -0.87 -1.13 -21.31
N GLY A 65 -1.14 -0.95 -20.02
CA GLY A 65 -1.01 -2.00 -19.03
C GLY A 65 0.28 -1.91 -18.23
N LEU A 66 0.24 -2.57 -17.09
CA LEU A 66 1.24 -2.46 -16.06
C LEU A 66 1.90 -3.81 -15.81
N GLU A 67 3.20 -3.80 -15.61
CA GLU A 67 3.92 -4.93 -15.05
C GLU A 67 4.33 -4.67 -13.60
N VAL A 68 4.03 -5.60 -12.73
CA VAL A 68 4.49 -5.60 -11.34
C VAL A 68 5.36 -6.83 -11.14
N PRO A 69 6.69 -6.68 -11.15
CA PRO A 69 7.59 -7.81 -11.01
C PRO A 69 7.60 -8.39 -9.58
N GLY A 70 7.99 -9.67 -9.49
CA GLY A 70 8.15 -10.39 -8.23
C GLY A 70 6.85 -11.04 -7.74
N GLN A 71 6.84 -11.41 -6.47
CA GLN A 71 5.74 -12.15 -5.84
C GLN A 71 4.61 -11.23 -5.41
N TRP A 72 3.37 -11.72 -5.50
CA TRP A 72 2.17 -10.98 -5.13
C TRP A 72 1.44 -11.64 -3.96
N ILE A 73 0.95 -10.83 -3.05
CA ILE A 73 -0.01 -11.21 -2.02
C ILE A 73 -1.30 -10.44 -2.31
N LEU A 74 -2.35 -11.17 -2.58
CA LEU A 74 -3.59 -10.66 -3.13
C LEU A 74 -4.73 -10.76 -2.12
N GLY A 75 -5.52 -9.69 -2.04
CA GLY A 75 -6.70 -9.66 -1.18
C GLY A 75 -7.93 -10.32 -1.83
N PHE A 76 -9.05 -10.21 -1.13
CA PHE A 76 -10.31 -10.82 -1.53
C PHE A 76 -10.81 -10.39 -2.92
N ARG A 77 -10.73 -9.08 -3.21
CA ARG A 77 -11.22 -8.55 -4.50
C ARG A 77 -10.41 -9.08 -5.68
N PRO A 78 -9.07 -9.03 -5.68
CA PRO A 78 -8.26 -9.69 -6.70
C PRO A 78 -8.54 -11.18 -6.83
N LYS A 79 -8.70 -11.90 -5.71
CA LYS A 79 -9.06 -13.32 -5.73
C LYS A 79 -10.37 -13.57 -6.48
N LYS A 80 -11.41 -12.83 -6.12
CA LYS A 80 -12.72 -12.92 -6.78
C LYS A 80 -12.62 -12.58 -8.27
N TRP A 81 -11.89 -11.50 -8.60
CA TRP A 81 -11.68 -11.07 -9.97
C TRP A 81 -10.99 -12.15 -10.85
N MET A 82 -10.02 -12.87 -10.28
CA MET A 82 -9.30 -13.94 -10.95
C MET A 82 -10.13 -15.21 -11.13
N GLN A 83 -11.10 -15.47 -10.27
CA GLN A 83 -12.02 -16.62 -10.42
C GLN A 83 -12.81 -16.57 -11.74
N ASP A 84 -13.13 -15.36 -12.19
CA ASP A 84 -13.84 -15.12 -13.45
C ASP A 84 -12.88 -15.06 -14.67
N ARG A 85 -11.56 -15.21 -14.45
CA ARG A 85 -10.50 -15.06 -15.46
C ARG A 85 -9.41 -16.14 -15.35
N PRO A 86 -9.78 -17.42 -15.55
CA PRO A 86 -8.86 -18.54 -15.31
C PRO A 86 -7.59 -18.47 -16.14
N ASN A 87 -7.65 -18.00 -17.39
CA ASN A 87 -6.47 -17.87 -18.25
C ASN A 87 -5.45 -16.87 -17.71
N PHE A 88 -5.92 -15.72 -17.21
CA PHE A 88 -5.05 -14.75 -16.56
C PHE A 88 -4.46 -15.32 -15.26
N TYR A 89 -5.29 -15.98 -14.45
CA TYR A 89 -4.82 -16.64 -13.23
C TYR A 89 -3.70 -17.64 -13.54
N MET A 90 -3.90 -18.52 -14.51
CA MET A 90 -2.89 -19.51 -14.90
C MET A 90 -1.59 -18.84 -15.40
N ALA A 91 -1.69 -17.80 -16.21
CA ALA A 91 -0.54 -17.07 -16.72
C ALA A 91 0.27 -16.36 -15.63
N LYS A 92 -0.37 -16.00 -14.52
CA LYS A 92 0.24 -15.25 -13.40
C LYS A 92 0.42 -16.10 -12.13
N ALA A 93 0.07 -17.38 -12.16
CA ALA A 93 0.10 -18.27 -10.99
C ALA A 93 1.48 -18.30 -10.29
N SER A 94 2.56 -18.30 -11.07
CA SER A 94 3.93 -18.30 -10.52
C SER A 94 4.30 -17.01 -9.73
N GLN A 95 3.59 -15.91 -10.01
CA GLN A 95 3.77 -14.65 -9.29
C GLN A 95 2.88 -14.56 -8.04
N ILE A 96 1.82 -15.37 -7.95
CA ILE A 96 0.90 -15.35 -6.82
C ILE A 96 1.47 -16.19 -5.70
N ARG A 97 1.94 -15.53 -4.65
CA ARG A 97 2.44 -16.18 -3.46
C ARG A 97 1.31 -16.68 -2.57
N GLU A 98 0.29 -15.84 -2.38
CA GLU A 98 -0.81 -16.13 -1.46
C GLU A 98 -2.04 -15.26 -1.77
N PHE A 99 -3.22 -15.82 -1.53
CA PHE A 99 -4.46 -15.05 -1.37
C PHE A 99 -4.74 -14.88 0.13
N TYR A 100 -4.47 -13.69 0.64
CA TYR A 100 -4.72 -13.35 2.03
C TYR A 100 -6.11 -12.75 2.20
N THR A 101 -7.01 -13.50 2.79
CA THR A 101 -8.43 -13.13 2.91
C THR A 101 -8.92 -13.08 4.37
N ASP A 102 -8.06 -13.45 5.33
CA ASP A 102 -8.37 -13.53 6.75
C ASP A 102 -8.26 -12.15 7.43
N LEU A 103 -8.94 -11.17 6.86
CA LEU A 103 -8.98 -9.82 7.39
C LEU A 103 -10.17 -9.64 8.31
N PRO A 104 -9.99 -9.08 9.51
CA PRO A 104 -11.11 -8.73 10.36
C PRO A 104 -11.98 -7.69 9.65
N ARG A 105 -13.26 -7.72 9.99
CA ARG A 105 -14.17 -6.64 9.57
C ARG A 105 -13.90 -5.42 10.45
N TYR A 106 -13.02 -4.54 10.04
CA TYR A 106 -12.95 -3.22 10.63
C TYR A 106 -14.20 -2.44 10.19
N THR A 107 -15.19 -2.44 11.04
CA THR A 107 -16.35 -1.60 10.83
C THR A 107 -15.94 -0.17 11.13
N TRP A 108 -16.09 0.72 10.17
CA TRP A 108 -16.20 2.12 10.48
C TRP A 108 -17.42 2.30 11.37
N ASP A 109 -17.22 2.87 12.53
CA ASP A 109 -18.32 3.31 13.36
C ASP A 109 -19.08 4.42 12.64
N SER A 110 -20.13 4.04 12.05
CA SER A 110 -21.16 5.00 11.83
C SER A 110 -22.11 4.89 13.01
N LYS A 111 -22.56 6.00 13.50
CA LYS A 111 -23.77 6.12 14.30
C LYS A 111 -24.98 5.35 13.71
N LYS A 112 -24.81 4.69 12.59
CA LYS A 112 -25.78 3.89 11.85
C LYS A 112 -25.67 2.39 12.14
N GLY A 113 -24.67 1.94 12.91
CA GLY A 113 -24.58 0.55 13.39
C GLY A 113 -24.65 -0.55 12.34
N GLU A 114 -24.75 -0.20 11.09
CA GLU A 114 -24.95 -1.13 10.00
C GLU A 114 -23.62 -1.48 9.34
N ASN A 115 -23.43 -2.74 9.06
CA ASN A 115 -22.37 -3.25 8.22
C ASN A 115 -22.37 -2.53 6.86
N MET A 116 -21.59 -1.49 6.75
CA MET A 116 -21.33 -0.80 5.50
C MET A 116 -20.48 -1.72 4.60
N GLY A 117 -21.10 -2.75 4.06
CA GLY A 117 -20.44 -3.73 3.24
C GLY A 117 -19.51 -4.66 4.02
N ASN A 118 -18.93 -5.63 3.35
CA ASN A 118 -17.87 -6.44 3.93
C ASN A 118 -16.69 -5.50 4.27
N GLY A 119 -16.01 -5.71 5.39
CA GLY A 119 -14.92 -4.88 5.91
C GLY A 119 -13.78 -4.57 4.92
N TYR A 120 -13.75 -5.23 3.78
CA TYR A 120 -12.83 -5.01 2.67
C TYR A 120 -13.04 -3.68 1.93
N THR A 121 -14.20 -3.05 2.04
CA THR A 121 -14.47 -1.78 1.33
C THR A 121 -13.75 -0.59 1.93
N ASN A 122 -13.36 -0.66 3.19
CA ASN A 122 -12.72 0.43 3.92
C ASN A 122 -11.20 0.23 4.10
N LEU A 123 -10.68 -0.93 3.73
CA LEU A 123 -9.24 -1.22 3.84
C LEU A 123 -8.50 -0.65 2.64
N SER A 124 -7.49 0.16 2.91
CA SER A 124 -6.46 0.48 1.91
C SER A 124 -5.46 -0.67 1.78
N CYS A 125 -4.68 -0.64 0.71
CA CYS A 125 -3.59 -1.59 0.53
C CYS A 125 -2.59 -1.57 1.70
N GLY A 126 -2.38 -0.40 2.31
CA GLY A 126 -1.53 -0.24 3.49
C GLY A 126 -2.04 -0.99 4.72
N HIS A 127 -3.33 -0.91 5.01
CA HIS A 127 -3.93 -1.70 6.10
C HIS A 127 -3.78 -3.19 5.85
N PHE A 128 -4.01 -3.63 4.63
CA PHE A 128 -3.86 -5.01 4.22
C PHE A 128 -2.42 -5.51 4.45
N ALA A 129 -1.43 -4.72 4.03
CA ALA A 129 -0.02 -5.04 4.22
C ALA A 129 0.38 -5.07 5.70
N ALA A 130 -0.07 -4.10 6.49
CA ALA A 130 0.21 -4.04 7.92
C ALA A 130 -0.40 -5.24 8.67
N HIS A 131 -1.67 -5.53 8.41
CA HIS A 131 -2.33 -6.69 9.01
C HIS A 131 -1.63 -8.01 8.65
N TYR A 132 -1.24 -8.17 7.37
CA TYR A 132 -0.46 -9.33 6.94
C TYR A 132 0.88 -9.43 7.69
N ALA A 133 1.61 -8.33 7.80
CA ALA A 133 2.88 -8.29 8.52
C ALA A 133 2.73 -8.72 9.98
N MET A 134 1.71 -8.20 10.68
CA MET A 134 1.45 -8.54 12.07
C MET A 134 0.95 -9.97 12.23
N ASN A 135 -0.05 -10.36 11.45
CA ASN A 135 -0.76 -11.62 11.63
C ASN A 135 -0.01 -12.83 11.03
N LYS A 136 0.53 -12.72 9.82
CA LYS A 136 1.21 -13.83 9.13
C LYS A 136 2.71 -13.84 9.34
N LEU A 137 3.37 -12.70 9.21
CA LEU A 137 4.81 -12.60 9.38
C LEU A 137 5.22 -12.48 10.85
N LYS A 138 4.24 -12.24 11.75
CA LYS A 138 4.48 -12.07 13.18
C LYS A 138 5.53 -10.98 13.45
N ALA A 139 5.41 -9.87 12.75
CA ALA A 139 6.29 -8.73 12.93
C ALA A 139 6.18 -8.18 14.37
N ASP A 140 7.30 -7.86 14.98
CA ASP A 140 7.36 -7.16 16.26
C ASP A 140 7.29 -5.65 16.01
N GLU A 141 7.82 -5.19 14.87
CA GLU A 141 7.83 -3.79 14.45
C GLU A 141 7.49 -3.67 12.96
N ILE A 142 6.63 -2.72 12.61
CA ILE A 142 6.41 -2.32 11.22
C ILE A 142 6.77 -0.85 11.01
N HIS A 143 7.55 -0.61 9.97
CA HIS A 143 7.92 0.73 9.52
C HIS A 143 7.10 1.11 8.29
N LEU A 144 6.42 2.24 8.34
CA LEU A 144 5.41 2.67 7.39
C LEU A 144 5.86 3.94 6.66
N TYR A 145 6.08 3.83 5.33
CA TYR A 145 6.53 4.91 4.45
C TYR A 145 5.47 5.17 3.37
N GLY A 146 5.14 6.42 3.09
CA GLY A 146 4.11 6.75 2.09
C GLY A 146 2.67 6.59 2.60
N PHE A 147 2.46 6.78 3.90
CA PHE A 147 1.15 6.72 4.55
C PHE A 147 0.63 8.13 4.90
N ASP A 148 0.75 9.05 3.98
CA ASP A 148 0.48 10.47 4.16
C ASP A 148 -0.94 10.77 4.65
N SER A 149 -1.90 9.88 4.37
CA SER A 149 -3.29 10.00 4.79
C SER A 149 -3.52 10.05 6.31
N VAL A 150 -2.57 9.56 7.11
CA VAL A 150 -2.66 9.68 8.57
C VAL A 150 -2.18 11.03 9.09
N PHE A 151 -1.55 11.84 8.24
CA PHE A 151 -1.02 13.18 8.58
C PHE A 151 -1.81 14.28 7.87
N ASP A 152 -1.99 14.17 6.56
CA ASP A 152 -2.57 15.20 5.71
C ASP A 152 -3.86 14.74 5.01
N PHE A 153 -4.66 15.70 4.55
CA PHE A 153 -5.81 15.43 3.70
C PHE A 153 -5.47 15.54 2.20
N ASN A 154 -4.52 16.41 1.87
CA ASN A 154 -4.03 16.58 0.51
C ASN A 154 -2.89 15.60 0.30
N MET A 155 -3.22 14.45 -0.26
CA MET A 155 -2.24 13.42 -0.53
C MET A 155 -2.20 13.10 -2.03
N THR A 156 -1.00 12.93 -2.52
CA THR A 156 -0.75 12.35 -3.83
C THR A 156 -0.57 10.85 -3.66
N SER A 157 -1.10 10.06 -4.59
CA SER A 157 -0.83 8.63 -4.66
C SER A 157 -0.14 8.33 -5.99
N TYR A 158 1.08 7.83 -5.91
CA TYR A 158 1.84 7.45 -7.11
C TYR A 158 1.10 6.40 -7.95
N THR A 159 0.49 5.40 -7.31
CA THR A 159 -0.34 4.42 -8.01
C THR A 159 -1.49 5.07 -8.77
N ASP A 160 -2.16 6.06 -8.19
CA ASP A 160 -3.25 6.76 -8.87
C ASP A 160 -2.76 7.58 -10.07
N LEU A 161 -1.58 8.18 -9.99
CA LEU A 161 -0.95 8.87 -11.11
C LEU A 161 -0.65 7.90 -12.26
N VAL A 162 -0.02 6.77 -11.96
CA VAL A 162 0.33 5.75 -12.96
C VAL A 162 -0.92 5.14 -13.60
N LEU A 163 -1.96 4.88 -12.81
CA LEU A 163 -3.21 4.32 -13.31
C LEU A 163 -4.14 5.38 -13.92
N GLN A 164 -3.72 6.64 -13.99
CA GLN A 164 -4.56 7.75 -14.43
C GLN A 164 -5.94 7.74 -13.77
N SER A 165 -5.98 7.36 -12.50
CA SER A 165 -7.23 7.25 -11.79
C SER A 165 -7.69 8.63 -11.36
N ASP A 166 -8.90 9.01 -11.76
CA ASP A 166 -9.54 10.26 -11.37
C ASP A 166 -9.96 10.21 -9.89
N ARG A 167 -8.99 10.45 -9.02
CA ARG A 167 -9.22 10.64 -7.60
C ARG A 167 -9.16 12.13 -7.29
N GLY A 168 -10.26 12.84 -7.53
CA GLY A 168 -10.34 14.25 -7.22
C GLY A 168 -10.09 14.55 -5.73
N LEU A 169 -9.76 15.82 -5.42
CA LEU A 169 -9.42 16.28 -4.06
C LEU A 169 -10.45 15.88 -2.99
N MET A 170 -11.75 15.98 -3.31
CA MET A 170 -12.84 15.60 -2.39
C MET A 170 -12.83 14.09 -2.07
N ASN A 171 -12.50 13.24 -3.04
CA ASN A 171 -12.39 11.81 -2.82
C ASN A 171 -11.18 11.47 -1.93
N THR A 172 -10.09 12.19 -2.06
CA THR A 172 -8.90 12.05 -1.22
C THR A 172 -9.21 12.34 0.24
N GLN A 173 -9.91 13.43 0.53
CA GLN A 173 -10.33 13.79 1.90
C GLN A 173 -11.26 12.73 2.50
N ARG A 174 -12.25 12.28 1.73
CA ARG A 174 -13.19 11.24 2.16
C ARG A 174 -12.46 9.91 2.47
N LEU A 175 -11.53 9.51 1.62
CA LEU A 175 -10.76 8.28 1.80
C LEU A 175 -9.86 8.37 3.03
N SER A 176 -9.21 9.50 3.26
CA SER A 176 -8.42 9.71 4.48
C SER A 176 -9.27 9.56 5.74
N GLY A 177 -10.47 10.16 5.75
CA GLY A 177 -11.43 10.00 6.84
C GLY A 177 -11.88 8.56 7.07
N ASN A 178 -12.02 7.77 5.99
CA ASN A 178 -12.40 6.36 6.08
C ASN A 178 -11.25 5.47 6.56
N TRP A 179 -10.01 5.80 6.22
CA TRP A 179 -8.85 4.96 6.52
C TRP A 179 -8.32 5.16 7.94
N ARG A 180 -8.44 6.36 8.50
CA ARG A 180 -7.93 6.67 9.84
C ARG A 180 -8.53 5.80 10.94
N PRO A 181 -9.85 5.59 11.03
CA PRO A 181 -10.43 4.69 12.02
C PRO A 181 -9.94 3.23 11.91
N VAL A 182 -9.60 2.78 10.70
CA VAL A 182 -9.06 1.44 10.50
C VAL A 182 -7.68 1.31 11.16
N TRP A 183 -6.82 2.32 11.03
CA TRP A 183 -5.54 2.37 11.75
C TRP A 183 -5.74 2.33 13.27
N GLU A 184 -6.66 3.13 13.79
CA GLU A 184 -6.96 3.16 15.22
C GLU A 184 -7.43 1.80 15.77
N ASN A 185 -8.19 1.06 14.97
CA ASN A 185 -8.61 -0.30 15.33
C ASN A 185 -7.43 -1.28 15.30
N MET A 186 -6.55 -1.17 14.30
CA MET A 186 -5.34 -2.02 14.20
C MET A 186 -4.38 -1.78 15.36
N PHE A 187 -4.19 -0.55 15.81
CA PHE A 187 -3.35 -0.25 16.97
C PHE A 187 -3.85 -0.94 18.25
N LYS A 188 -5.18 -1.05 18.41
CA LYS A 188 -5.81 -1.76 19.54
C LYS A 188 -5.74 -3.29 19.41
N GLU A 189 -5.84 -3.78 18.18
CA GLU A 189 -5.81 -5.22 17.91
C GLU A 189 -4.42 -5.82 18.11
N PHE A 190 -3.38 -5.03 17.85
CA PHE A 190 -1.99 -5.43 17.94
C PHE A 190 -1.22 -4.58 18.98
N PRO A 191 -1.58 -4.65 20.26
CA PRO A 191 -1.03 -3.76 21.30
C PRO A 191 0.46 -3.99 21.57
N ASP A 192 0.95 -5.21 21.33
CA ASP A 192 2.34 -5.62 21.59
C ASP A 192 3.28 -5.36 20.40
N GLN A 193 2.75 -4.98 19.25
CA GLN A 193 3.52 -4.67 18.04
C GLN A 193 3.67 -3.16 17.87
N LYS A 194 4.81 -2.73 17.38
CA LYS A 194 5.07 -1.31 17.12
C LYS A 194 4.71 -0.90 15.70
N PHE A 195 4.03 0.23 15.59
CA PHE A 195 3.72 0.93 14.34
C PHE A 195 4.56 2.20 14.25
N ILE A 196 5.53 2.23 13.35
CA ILE A 196 6.49 3.33 13.22
C ILE A 196 6.25 4.03 11.89
N PHE A 197 5.59 5.19 11.95
CA PHE A 197 5.34 6.02 10.78
C PHE A 197 6.52 6.94 10.50
N HIS A 198 6.94 7.00 9.24
CA HIS A 198 8.00 7.89 8.79
C HIS A 198 7.39 9.07 8.05
N TYR A 199 7.60 10.30 8.56
CA TYR A 199 7.02 11.49 7.97
C TYR A 199 7.86 12.75 8.23
N TRP A 200 7.45 13.90 7.69
CA TRP A 200 8.15 15.19 7.86
C TRP A 200 7.74 15.99 9.10
N HIS A 201 6.71 15.55 9.81
CA HIS A 201 6.27 16.12 11.08
C HIS A 201 5.52 15.07 11.92
N ASN A 202 5.33 15.37 13.20
CA ASN A 202 4.67 14.46 14.14
C ASN A 202 3.17 14.74 14.35
N ALA A 203 2.58 15.68 13.59
CA ALA A 203 1.16 16.02 13.71
C ALA A 203 0.26 14.95 13.08
N ILE A 204 0.25 13.75 13.65
CA ILE A 204 -0.58 12.64 13.23
C ILE A 204 -2.07 12.91 13.48
N LYS A 205 -2.94 12.52 12.57
CA LYS A 205 -4.40 12.78 12.59
C LYS A 205 -5.23 11.55 12.96
N VAL A 206 -4.64 10.58 13.61
CA VAL A 206 -5.29 9.40 14.16
C VAL A 206 -5.11 9.36 15.67
N LYS A 207 -6.02 8.71 16.36
CA LYS A 207 -5.89 8.49 17.80
C LYS A 207 -4.80 7.45 18.03
N ILE A 208 -3.65 7.90 18.48
CA ILE A 208 -2.48 7.05 18.78
C ILE A 208 -2.65 6.30 20.10
N GLN A 209 -1.86 5.23 20.24
CA GLN A 209 -1.66 4.44 21.45
C GLN A 209 -0.15 4.31 21.72
N ASP A 210 0.24 3.72 22.83
CA ASP A 210 1.64 3.61 23.24
C ASP A 210 2.52 2.82 22.27
N ASN A 211 1.89 2.01 21.40
CA ASN A 211 2.55 1.22 20.37
C ASN A 211 2.74 1.97 19.03
N VAL A 212 2.47 3.28 18.98
CA VAL A 212 2.59 4.10 17.76
C VAL A 212 3.66 5.16 17.92
N GLU A 213 4.63 5.17 17.03
CA GLU A 213 5.71 6.13 16.97
C GLU A 213 5.72 6.88 15.63
N VAL A 214 6.23 8.10 15.62
CA VAL A 214 6.50 8.89 14.41
C VAL A 214 7.96 9.27 14.37
N VAL A 215 8.67 8.80 13.37
CA VAL A 215 10.04 9.23 13.05
C VAL A 215 9.95 10.42 12.11
N VAL A 216 10.46 11.57 12.56
CA VAL A 216 10.37 12.85 11.86
C VAL A 216 11.64 13.11 11.06
N TYR A 217 11.49 13.40 9.77
CA TYR A 217 12.58 13.76 8.87
C TYR A 217 12.52 15.25 8.48
N ASN A 218 13.67 15.85 8.26
CA ASN A 218 13.73 17.24 7.83
C ASN A 218 13.29 17.36 6.34
N ARG A 219 12.24 18.14 6.09
CA ARG A 219 11.69 18.34 4.74
C ARG A 219 12.67 18.99 3.75
N LYS A 220 13.68 19.72 4.24
CA LYS A 220 14.71 20.35 3.37
C LYS A 220 15.53 19.31 2.60
N GLU A 221 15.62 18.09 3.07
CA GLU A 221 16.31 17.00 2.40
C GLU A 221 15.53 16.41 1.19
N LYS A 222 14.29 16.83 0.97
CA LYS A 222 13.47 16.35 -0.17
C LYS A 222 14.02 16.81 -1.54
N ARG A 223 14.80 17.91 -1.58
CA ARG A 223 15.32 18.48 -2.85
C ARG A 223 16.40 17.62 -3.52
N ASP A 224 17.01 16.70 -2.80
CA ASP A 224 18.08 15.83 -3.29
C ASP A 224 17.55 14.43 -3.74
N SER A 225 16.25 14.23 -3.72
CA SER A 225 15.65 13.01 -4.27
C SER A 225 15.76 13.05 -5.80
N PRO A 226 16.18 11.95 -6.46
CA PRO A 226 16.23 11.92 -7.92
C PRO A 226 14.85 12.28 -8.49
N PRO A 227 14.81 12.98 -9.62
CA PRO A 227 13.55 13.31 -10.27
C PRO A 227 12.76 12.03 -10.53
N PRO A 228 11.43 12.09 -10.50
CA PRO A 228 10.61 10.93 -10.84
C PRO A 228 11.07 10.40 -12.20
N VAL A 229 11.25 9.10 -12.30
CA VAL A 229 11.65 8.45 -13.55
C VAL A 229 10.62 8.85 -14.60
N ASP A 230 11.06 9.58 -15.61
CA ASP A 230 10.21 9.95 -16.74
C ASP A 230 10.04 8.71 -17.62
N PHE A 231 8.96 8.01 -17.41
CA PHE A 231 8.60 6.82 -18.18
C PHE A 231 8.33 7.09 -19.66
N ALA A 232 8.24 8.38 -20.07
CA ALA A 232 8.09 8.75 -21.47
C ALA A 232 9.37 8.53 -22.30
N THR A 233 10.54 8.43 -21.66
CA THR A 233 11.83 8.26 -22.34
C THR A 233 12.27 6.81 -22.50
N LEU A 234 11.66 5.84 -21.81
CA LEU A 234 12.04 4.42 -21.89
C LEU A 234 11.58 3.71 -23.17
N GLY A 235 10.94 4.40 -24.10
CA GLY A 235 10.43 3.85 -25.38
C GLY A 235 11.17 4.29 -26.62
N GLN A 236 12.28 5.04 -26.54
CA GLN A 236 12.92 5.64 -27.72
C GLN A 236 14.29 5.07 -28.08
N GLU A 237 14.76 4.01 -27.43
CA GLU A 237 15.98 3.32 -27.87
C GLU A 237 15.64 1.94 -28.43
N SER A 238 15.43 1.90 -29.72
CA SER A 238 15.55 0.69 -30.55
C SER A 238 16.05 1.05 -31.92
#